data_4c79929640bd296fe45fa69bc2140586
#
_entry.id   4c79929640bd296fe45fa69bc2140586
#
_cell.length_a   1.000
_cell.length_b   1.000
_cell.length_c   1.000
_cell.angle_alpha   90.00
_cell.angle_beta   90.00
_cell.angle_gamma   90.00
#
_symmetry.space_group_name_H-M   'P 1'
#
loop_
_entity.id
_entity.type
_entity.pdbx_description
1 polymer ?
#
loop_
_entity_poly.entity_id
_entity_poly.type
_entity_poly.pdbx_seq_one_letter_code
_entity_poly.pdbx_strand_id
1 'polypeptide(L)'
;TFDFLGKDSMRYTNTIVVEEIVYKSFKAFFVKPFNGNIANKDPKDDLFDLISAGKLNDHLKTHMDDLSAKVFRTYNASITLQEQLEENKVRIKNSSTENEKFTVFNECNRKVAILCNHQKAVSKTLTEQLERI
;
A
#
# COMPACT_ATOMS: atom_id res chain seq x y z
N THR A 1 14.35 -0.15 3.15
CA THR A 1 13.67 0.94 2.46
C THR A 1 13.26 0.48 1.07
N PHE A 2 12.02 0.76 0.69
CA PHE A 2 11.50 0.61 -0.67
C PHE A 2 11.50 1.99 -1.33
N ASP A 3 11.94 2.08 -2.56
CA ASP A 3 11.93 3.30 -3.36
C ASP A 3 11.78 2.92 -4.82
N PHE A 4 10.57 3.08 -5.37
CA PHE A 4 10.26 2.70 -6.75
C PHE A 4 9.07 3.48 -7.31
N LEU A 5 8.88 3.42 -8.62
CA LEU A 5 7.70 3.95 -9.28
C LEU A 5 6.57 2.92 -9.20
N GLY A 6 5.52 3.25 -8.47
CA GLY A 6 4.32 2.43 -8.34
C GLY A 6 3.27 2.72 -9.41
N LYS A 7 2.02 2.46 -9.09
CA LYS A 7 0.88 2.73 -9.98
C LYS A 7 0.84 4.20 -10.40
N ASP A 8 0.49 4.44 -11.65
CA ASP A 8 0.39 5.78 -12.27
C ASP A 8 1.72 6.57 -12.22
N SER A 9 2.86 5.85 -12.24
CA SER A 9 4.23 6.42 -12.13
C SER A 9 4.46 7.27 -10.87
N MET A 10 3.64 7.06 -9.83
CA MET A 10 3.82 7.73 -8.55
C MET A 10 4.95 7.07 -7.77
N ARG A 11 5.91 7.88 -7.31
CA ARG A 11 7.02 7.37 -6.49
C ARG A 11 6.51 6.89 -5.13
N TYR A 12 6.82 5.64 -4.82
CA TYR A 12 6.60 5.06 -3.50
C TYR A 12 7.93 4.99 -2.76
N THR A 13 8.01 5.65 -1.62
CA THR A 13 9.17 5.57 -0.73
C THR A 13 8.68 5.24 0.67
N ASN A 14 9.15 4.13 1.23
CA ASN A 14 8.82 3.74 2.60
C ASN A 14 9.92 2.91 3.22
N THR A 15 10.15 3.09 4.52
CA THR A 15 11.09 2.28 5.32
C THR A 15 10.31 1.47 6.33
N ILE A 16 10.42 0.14 6.23
CA ILE A 16 9.71 -0.81 7.08
C ILE A 16 10.74 -1.63 7.85
N VAL A 17 10.53 -1.76 9.15
CA VAL A 17 11.28 -2.72 9.97
C VAL A 17 10.69 -4.11 9.71
N VAL A 18 11.53 -5.06 9.37
CA VAL A 18 11.14 -6.43 9.07
C VAL A 18 11.90 -7.41 9.95
N GLU A 19 11.38 -8.61 10.12
CA GLU A 19 12.06 -9.69 10.82
C GLU A 19 13.38 -10.07 10.11
N GLU A 20 14.33 -10.59 10.86
CA GLU A 20 15.66 -10.94 10.36
C GLU A 20 15.61 -11.94 9.21
N ILE A 21 14.70 -12.92 9.27
CA ILE A 21 14.52 -13.90 8.20
C ILE A 21 14.06 -13.26 6.89
N VAL A 22 13.15 -12.28 6.97
CA VAL A 22 12.66 -11.53 5.82
C VAL A 22 13.79 -10.69 5.22
N TYR A 23 14.58 -10.02 6.07
CA TYR A 23 15.75 -9.26 5.63
C TYR A 23 16.79 -10.13 4.92
N LYS A 24 17.11 -11.32 5.46
CA LYS A 24 18.02 -12.28 4.85
C LYS A 24 17.50 -12.76 3.49
N SER A 25 16.19 -13.01 3.38
CA SER A 25 15.55 -13.40 2.12
C SER A 25 15.66 -12.29 1.07
N PHE A 26 15.39 -11.03 1.45
CA PHE A 26 15.60 -9.90 0.55
C PHE A 26 17.05 -9.78 0.08
N LYS A 27 18.04 -9.98 0.96
CA LYS A 27 19.45 -9.99 0.55
C LYS A 27 19.75 -11.05 -0.51
N ALA A 28 19.15 -12.23 -0.42
CA ALA A 28 19.32 -13.28 -1.41
C ALA A 28 18.74 -12.89 -2.78
N PHE A 29 17.73 -12.04 -2.85
CA PHE A 29 17.15 -11.57 -4.11
C PHE A 29 18.00 -10.52 -4.84
N PHE A 30 18.98 -9.90 -4.17
CA PHE A 30 19.88 -8.93 -4.80
C PHE A 30 21.03 -9.59 -5.60
N VAL A 31 21.14 -10.89 -5.57
CA VAL A 31 22.17 -11.63 -6.27
C VAL A 31 21.58 -12.53 -7.35
N LYS A 32 22.38 -12.83 -8.37
CA LYS A 32 22.04 -13.74 -9.47
C LYS A 32 23.20 -14.63 -9.81
N PRO A 33 22.98 -15.84 -10.38
CA PRO A 33 24.04 -16.66 -10.94
C PRO A 33 24.73 -15.93 -12.11
N PHE A 34 26.05 -15.92 -12.13
CA PHE A 34 26.83 -15.34 -13.20
C PHE A 34 28.13 -16.14 -13.40
N ASN A 35 28.28 -16.81 -14.56
CA ASN A 35 29.45 -17.58 -14.92
C ASN A 35 29.95 -18.58 -13.85
N GLY A 36 29.01 -19.31 -13.22
CA GLY A 36 29.31 -20.26 -12.15
C GLY A 36 29.59 -19.65 -10.78
N ASN A 37 29.51 -18.32 -10.66
CA ASN A 37 29.62 -17.55 -9.42
C ASN A 37 28.31 -16.84 -9.09
N ILE A 38 28.31 -16.11 -7.98
CA ILE A 38 27.21 -15.24 -7.58
C ILE A 38 27.65 -13.78 -7.78
N ALA A 39 26.85 -13.01 -8.51
CA ALA A 39 27.06 -11.59 -8.72
C ALA A 39 25.85 -10.79 -8.22
N ASN A 40 26.04 -9.53 -7.92
CA ASN A 40 24.93 -8.63 -7.63
C ASN A 40 24.09 -8.40 -8.88
N LYS A 41 22.77 -8.26 -8.71
CA LYS A 41 21.86 -7.83 -9.77
C LYS A 41 22.14 -6.38 -10.16
N ASP A 42 21.96 -6.06 -11.42
CA ASP A 42 21.99 -4.67 -11.89
C ASP A 42 20.77 -3.91 -11.40
N PRO A 43 20.83 -2.57 -11.27
CA PRO A 43 19.65 -1.75 -10.92
C PRO A 43 18.47 -1.91 -11.89
N LYS A 44 18.69 -2.44 -13.08
CA LYS A 44 17.66 -2.70 -14.09
C LYS A 44 17.06 -4.09 -14.00
N ASP A 45 17.68 -5.01 -13.24
CA ASP A 45 17.19 -6.37 -13.08
C ASP A 45 15.97 -6.37 -12.13
N ASP A 46 15.00 -7.23 -12.43
CA ASP A 46 13.87 -7.45 -11.53
C ASP A 46 14.34 -8.05 -10.21
N LEU A 47 13.89 -7.48 -9.09
CA LEU A 47 14.19 -8.02 -7.77
C LEU A 47 13.65 -9.45 -7.62
N PHE A 48 12.42 -9.69 -8.10
CA PHE A 48 11.73 -10.97 -8.07
C PHE A 48 11.67 -11.59 -9.46
N ASP A 49 12.82 -12.02 -10.00
CA ASP A 49 12.95 -12.60 -11.34
C ASP A 49 12.35 -14.01 -11.48
N LEU A 50 12.19 -14.74 -10.38
CA LEU A 50 11.64 -16.11 -10.37
C LEU A 50 10.16 -16.18 -9.99
N ILE A 51 9.58 -15.08 -9.49
CA ILE A 51 8.22 -15.02 -8.97
C ILE A 51 7.43 -13.93 -9.68
N SER A 52 6.31 -14.29 -10.30
CA SER A 52 5.34 -13.33 -10.81
C SER A 52 4.19 -13.10 -9.82
N ALA A 53 3.45 -12.02 -9.99
CA ALA A 53 2.24 -11.75 -9.22
C ALA A 53 1.20 -12.88 -9.33
N GLY A 54 1.10 -13.53 -10.51
CA GLY A 54 0.25 -14.70 -10.73
C GLY A 54 0.68 -15.87 -9.84
N LYS A 55 1.95 -16.27 -9.91
CA LYS A 55 2.49 -17.36 -9.08
C LYS A 55 2.30 -17.11 -7.58
N LEU A 56 2.47 -15.86 -7.13
CA LEU A 56 2.19 -15.51 -5.73
C LEU A 56 0.73 -15.73 -5.39
N ASN A 57 -0.20 -15.25 -6.21
CA ASN A 57 -1.62 -15.45 -5.96
C ASN A 57 -2.04 -16.93 -6.04
N ASP A 58 -1.45 -17.72 -6.94
CA ASP A 58 -1.71 -19.15 -7.02
C ASP A 58 -1.23 -19.86 -5.73
N HIS A 59 -0.06 -19.48 -5.21
CA HIS A 59 0.40 -19.96 -3.92
C HIS A 59 -0.54 -19.55 -2.77
N LEU A 60 -1.00 -18.30 -2.74
CA LEU A 60 -1.95 -17.84 -1.71
C LEU A 60 -3.26 -18.64 -1.72
N LYS A 61 -3.78 -18.98 -2.90
CA LYS A 61 -4.97 -19.80 -3.07
C LYS A 61 -4.83 -21.23 -2.52
N THR A 62 -3.61 -21.75 -2.38
CA THR A 62 -3.41 -23.07 -1.73
C THR A 62 -3.74 -23.06 -0.24
N HIS A 63 -3.76 -21.87 0.39
CA HIS A 63 -4.07 -21.71 1.81
C HIS A 63 -5.54 -21.35 2.04
N MET A 64 -6.15 -20.62 1.12
CA MET A 64 -7.57 -20.24 1.20
C MET A 64 -8.06 -19.90 -0.20
N ASP A 65 -9.22 -20.45 -0.58
CA ASP A 65 -9.87 -20.13 -1.85
C ASP A 65 -10.06 -18.60 -1.99
N ASP A 66 -9.85 -18.09 -3.22
CA ASP A 66 -9.95 -16.67 -3.55
C ASP A 66 -8.94 -15.73 -2.83
N LEU A 67 -8.02 -16.25 -2.02
CA LEU A 67 -6.98 -15.44 -1.40
C LEU A 67 -6.04 -14.88 -2.46
N SER A 68 -5.73 -13.62 -2.35
CA SER A 68 -4.76 -12.92 -3.20
C SER A 68 -4.05 -11.82 -2.42
N ALA A 69 -2.94 -11.31 -2.93
CA ALA A 69 -2.22 -10.20 -2.31
C ALA A 69 -3.13 -8.96 -2.08
N LYS A 70 -4.12 -8.74 -2.96
CA LYS A 70 -5.11 -7.66 -2.83
C LYS A 70 -5.98 -7.82 -1.58
N VAL A 71 -6.32 -9.05 -1.18
CA VAL A 71 -7.20 -9.33 -0.04
C VAL A 71 -6.61 -8.79 1.25
N PHE A 72 -5.31 -8.92 1.47
CA PHE A 72 -4.64 -8.36 2.65
C PHE A 72 -4.82 -6.85 2.76
N ARG A 73 -4.68 -6.13 1.65
CA ARG A 73 -4.92 -4.68 1.63
C ARG A 73 -6.38 -4.34 1.92
N THR A 74 -7.31 -5.08 1.32
CA THR A 74 -8.75 -4.88 1.53
C THR A 74 -9.13 -5.15 2.99
N TYR A 75 -8.61 -6.23 3.57
CA TYR A 75 -8.81 -6.56 4.97
C TYR A 75 -8.31 -5.44 5.89
N ASN A 76 -7.05 -5.03 5.73
CA ASN A 76 -6.47 -3.97 6.55
C ASN A 76 -7.23 -2.64 6.41
N ALA A 77 -7.68 -2.30 5.21
CA ALA A 77 -8.50 -1.12 4.96
C ALA A 77 -9.84 -1.19 5.73
N SER A 78 -10.50 -2.35 5.71
CA SER A 78 -11.79 -2.55 6.39
C SER A 78 -11.64 -2.49 7.90
N ILE A 79 -10.64 -3.16 8.47
CA ILE A 79 -10.36 -3.14 9.92
C ILE A 79 -10.01 -1.72 10.37
N THR A 80 -9.12 -1.05 9.65
CA THR A 80 -8.74 0.34 9.99
C THR A 80 -9.95 1.28 9.98
N LEU A 81 -10.86 1.15 8.98
CA LEU A 81 -12.07 1.96 8.94
C LEU A 81 -12.96 1.66 10.15
N GLN A 82 -13.17 0.39 10.47
CA GLN A 82 -13.97 -0.03 11.61
C GLN A 82 -13.42 0.53 12.93
N GLU A 83 -12.12 0.39 13.17
CA GLU A 83 -11.44 0.93 14.35
C GLU A 83 -11.59 2.44 14.44
N GLN A 84 -11.39 3.16 13.34
CA GLN A 84 -11.50 4.60 13.30
C GLN A 84 -12.94 5.09 13.55
N LEU A 85 -13.94 4.37 13.04
CA LEU A 85 -15.35 4.69 13.32
C LEU A 85 -15.71 4.42 14.78
N GLU A 86 -15.21 3.35 15.38
CA GLU A 86 -15.47 3.05 16.80
C GLU A 86 -14.76 4.07 17.71
N GLU A 87 -13.49 4.43 17.45
CA GLU A 87 -12.79 5.50 18.18
C GLU A 87 -13.55 6.85 18.15
N ASN A 88 -14.18 7.17 17.02
CA ASN A 88 -14.92 8.41 16.83
C ASN A 88 -16.43 8.30 17.11
N LYS A 89 -16.90 7.18 17.62
CA LYS A 89 -18.32 6.88 17.86
C LYS A 89 -19.04 7.94 18.71
N VAL A 90 -18.39 8.42 19.77
CA VAL A 90 -18.95 9.48 20.63
C VAL A 90 -19.08 10.79 19.86
N ARG A 91 -18.07 11.14 19.07
CA ARG A 91 -18.06 12.34 18.24
C ARG A 91 -19.17 12.28 17.19
N ILE A 92 -19.35 11.12 16.54
CA ILE A 92 -20.42 10.89 15.56
C ILE A 92 -21.82 11.02 16.21
N LYS A 93 -22.00 10.45 17.42
CA LYS A 93 -23.28 10.55 18.15
C LYS A 93 -23.61 11.97 18.57
N ASN A 94 -22.61 12.75 18.95
CA ASN A 94 -22.78 14.13 19.39
C ASN A 94 -22.88 15.15 18.24
N SER A 95 -22.64 14.70 17.00
CA SER A 95 -22.79 15.56 15.82
C SER A 95 -24.26 15.87 15.58
N SER A 96 -24.58 17.17 15.49
CA SER A 96 -25.95 17.67 15.33
C SER A 96 -26.47 17.64 13.91
N THR A 97 -25.55 17.66 12.93
CA THR A 97 -25.88 17.74 11.51
C THR A 97 -25.28 16.55 10.72
N GLU A 98 -25.87 16.25 9.57
CA GLU A 98 -25.32 15.26 8.65
C GLU A 98 -23.94 15.66 8.14
N ASN A 99 -23.70 16.94 7.89
CA ASN A 99 -22.42 17.46 7.44
C ASN A 99 -21.29 17.21 8.47
N GLU A 100 -21.57 17.38 9.75
CA GLU A 100 -20.62 17.06 10.82
C GLU A 100 -20.29 15.57 10.84
N LYS A 101 -21.30 14.70 10.73
CA LYS A 101 -21.09 13.24 10.64
C LYS A 101 -20.26 12.85 9.43
N PHE A 102 -20.56 13.47 8.27
CA PHE A 102 -19.83 13.24 7.04
C PHE A 102 -18.37 13.70 7.13
N THR A 103 -18.13 14.81 7.82
CA THR A 103 -16.75 15.28 8.08
C THR A 103 -15.96 14.27 8.91
N VAL A 104 -16.53 13.73 9.98
CA VAL A 104 -15.89 12.70 10.80
C VAL A 104 -15.63 11.43 9.99
N PHE A 105 -16.60 11.00 9.17
CA PHE A 105 -16.43 9.85 8.29
C PHE A 105 -15.28 10.07 7.31
N ASN A 106 -15.18 11.25 6.69
CA ASN A 106 -14.09 11.56 5.76
C ASN A 106 -12.72 11.57 6.45
N GLU A 107 -12.63 12.03 7.69
CA GLU A 107 -11.40 11.95 8.48
C GLU A 107 -10.99 10.49 8.72
N CYS A 108 -11.93 9.61 9.07
CA CYS A 108 -11.69 8.17 9.21
C CYS A 108 -11.24 7.54 7.88
N ASN A 109 -11.96 7.83 6.80
CA ASN A 109 -11.65 7.32 5.47
C ASN A 109 -10.30 7.82 4.94
N ARG A 110 -9.89 9.03 5.29
CA ARG A 110 -8.56 9.56 4.97
C ARG A 110 -7.44 8.71 5.59
N LYS A 111 -7.59 8.21 6.82
CA LYS A 111 -6.60 7.30 7.44
C LYS A 111 -6.48 6.00 6.65
N VAL A 112 -7.60 5.46 6.16
CA VAL A 112 -7.61 4.28 5.28
C VAL A 112 -6.91 4.58 3.96
N ALA A 113 -7.16 5.74 3.36
CA ALA A 113 -6.49 6.13 2.12
C ALA A 113 -4.96 6.25 2.29
N ILE A 114 -4.50 6.78 3.43
CA ILE A 114 -3.07 6.85 3.78
C ILE A 114 -2.50 5.44 3.94
N LEU A 115 -3.16 4.55 4.68
CA LEU A 115 -2.74 3.16 4.84
C LEU A 115 -2.59 2.44 3.49
N CYS A 116 -3.56 2.64 2.60
CA CYS A 116 -3.54 2.03 1.27
C CYS A 116 -2.60 2.73 0.28
N ASN A 117 -1.93 3.79 0.69
CA ASN A 117 -1.14 4.67 -0.19
C ASN A 117 -1.94 5.12 -1.43
N HIS A 118 -3.21 5.43 -1.24
CA HIS A 118 -4.05 5.98 -2.29
C HIS A 118 -3.67 7.44 -2.53
N GLN A 119 -2.79 7.65 -3.49
CA GLN A 119 -2.43 8.98 -3.95
C GLN A 119 -3.29 9.34 -5.15
N LYS A 120 -3.87 10.52 -5.12
CA LYS A 120 -4.59 11.09 -6.27
C LYS A 120 -3.66 12.08 -6.94
N ALA A 121 -3.44 11.93 -8.24
CA ALA A 121 -2.72 12.92 -9.00
C ALA A 121 -3.46 14.27 -8.88
N VAL A 122 -2.73 15.31 -8.49
CA VAL A 122 -3.28 16.66 -8.47
C VAL A 122 -3.62 17.03 -9.91
N SER A 123 -4.87 17.42 -10.17
CA SER A 123 -5.28 17.86 -11.51
C SER A 123 -4.42 19.06 -11.92
N LYS A 124 -3.94 19.09 -13.17
CA LYS A 124 -3.17 20.20 -13.69
C LYS A 124 -3.92 21.54 -13.59
N THR A 125 -5.24 21.48 -13.50
CA THR A 125 -6.13 22.63 -13.37
C THR A 125 -6.42 23.03 -11.92
N LEU A 126 -5.95 22.28 -10.91
CA LEU A 126 -6.22 22.61 -9.52
C LEU A 126 -5.58 23.93 -9.10
N THR A 127 -4.35 24.19 -9.53
CA THR A 127 -3.66 25.45 -9.26
C THR A 127 -4.41 26.63 -9.87
N GLU A 128 -4.87 26.48 -11.12
CA GLU A 128 -5.68 27.49 -11.82
C GLU A 128 -7.06 27.70 -11.16
N GLN A 129 -7.65 26.63 -10.58
CA GLN A 129 -8.91 26.73 -9.86
C GLN A 129 -8.76 27.41 -8.51
N LEU A 130 -7.64 27.20 -7.82
CA LEU A 130 -7.33 27.86 -6.54
C LEU A 130 -7.00 29.35 -6.72
N GLU A 131 -6.41 29.75 -7.85
CA GLU A 131 -6.12 31.15 -8.18
C GLU A 131 -7.37 31.95 -8.57
N ARG A 132 -8.52 31.30 -8.82
CA ARG A 132 -9.80 31.92 -9.17
C ARG A 132 -10.74 32.14 -7.97
N ILE A 133 -10.35 31.71 -6.77
CA ILE A 133 -11.06 31.91 -5.50
C ILE A 133 -10.46 33.07 -4.73
#